data_05a7f09d335658c479851f8962713844
#
_entry.id   05a7f09d335658c479851f8962713844
#
_cell.length_a   1.000
_cell.length_b   1.000
_cell.length_c   1.000
_cell.angle_alpha   90.00
_cell.angle_beta   90.00
_cell.angle_gamma   90.00
#
_symmetry.space_group_name_H-M   'P 1'
#
loop_
_entity.id
_entity.type
_entity.pdbx_description
1 polymer ?
#
loop_
_entity_poly.entity_id
_entity_poly.type
_entity_poly.pdbx_seq_one_letter_code
_entity_poly.pdbx_strand_id
1 'polypeptide(L)'
;MTAELLIEQFLNGLQFGFMLFLMSAGLTLIFGVMGLINLAHGSLYMIGAFSAAATFAFFNSFWLSLLASFSCAAIVGIVVEKTIIRKLYNRDHLDQVLVTFALILFFSELVRWIFGAFPLYLDVPELLNLSLIHISEPTRQVL
;
A
#
# COMPACT_ATOMS: atom_id res chain seq x y z
N MET A 1 -15.21 26.60 -9.84
CA MET A 1 -14.24 25.82 -9.05
C MET A 1 -13.66 26.78 -8.01
N THR A 2 -13.85 26.47 -6.75
CA THR A 2 -13.28 27.27 -5.66
C THR A 2 -11.80 26.99 -5.51
N ALA A 3 -11.02 27.98 -5.05
CA ALA A 3 -9.58 27.81 -4.83
C ALA A 3 -9.27 26.68 -3.84
N GLU A 4 -10.13 26.44 -2.87
CA GLU A 4 -10.05 25.35 -1.90
C GLU A 4 -10.11 23.98 -2.58
N LEU A 5 -11.03 23.79 -3.51
CA LEU A 5 -11.17 22.54 -4.25
C LEU A 5 -9.93 22.24 -5.12
N LEU A 6 -9.30 23.28 -5.69
CA LEU A 6 -8.08 23.14 -6.46
C LEU A 6 -6.89 22.73 -5.58
N ILE A 7 -6.77 23.31 -4.38
CA ILE A 7 -5.71 22.97 -3.42
C ILE A 7 -5.89 21.52 -2.94
N GLU A 8 -7.12 21.13 -2.59
CA GLU A 8 -7.43 19.76 -2.17
C GLU A 8 -7.08 18.74 -3.26
N GLN A 9 -7.50 18.99 -4.50
CA GLN A 9 -7.18 18.10 -5.63
C GLN A 9 -5.67 18.05 -5.91
N PHE A 10 -4.98 19.19 -5.77
CA PHE A 10 -3.52 19.22 -5.92
C PHE A 10 -2.81 18.38 -4.86
N LEU A 11 -3.21 18.50 -3.59
CA LEU A 11 -2.63 17.72 -2.49
C LEU A 11 -2.91 16.23 -2.65
N ASN A 12 -4.12 15.85 -3.02
CA ASN A 12 -4.49 14.47 -3.29
C ASN A 12 -3.69 13.90 -4.48
N GLY A 13 -3.54 14.66 -5.54
CA GLY A 13 -2.72 14.30 -6.70
C GLY A 13 -1.25 14.15 -6.34
N LEU A 14 -0.71 15.03 -5.51
CA LEU A 14 0.67 14.97 -5.03
C LEU A 14 0.91 13.73 -4.16
N GLN A 15 0.01 13.43 -3.22
CA GLN A 15 0.06 12.23 -2.39
C GLN A 15 0.03 10.96 -3.24
N PHE A 16 -0.89 10.88 -4.19
CA PHE A 16 -0.98 9.73 -5.11
C PHE A 16 0.26 9.60 -5.98
N GLY A 17 0.78 10.73 -6.47
CA GLY A 17 2.03 10.77 -7.24
C GLY A 17 3.24 10.26 -6.46
N PHE A 18 3.40 10.66 -5.20
CA PHE A 18 4.46 10.14 -4.33
C PHE A 18 4.33 8.64 -4.08
N MET A 19 3.11 8.14 -3.86
CA MET A 19 2.87 6.71 -3.69
C MET A 19 3.29 5.91 -4.93
N LEU A 20 2.88 6.35 -6.11
CA LEU A 20 3.27 5.72 -7.37
C LEU A 20 4.78 5.82 -7.63
N PHE A 21 5.40 6.95 -7.28
CA PHE A 21 6.84 7.13 -7.39
C PHE A 21 7.60 6.13 -6.51
N LEU A 22 7.21 5.97 -5.24
CA LEU A 22 7.85 5.03 -4.33
C LEU A 22 7.70 3.57 -4.82
N MET A 23 6.52 3.22 -5.33
CA MET A 23 6.28 1.89 -5.91
C MET A 23 7.17 1.64 -7.14
N SER A 24 7.24 2.61 -8.04
CA SER A 24 8.07 2.51 -9.24
C SER A 24 9.56 2.49 -8.92
N ALA A 25 10.01 3.32 -7.98
CA ALA A 25 11.40 3.34 -7.52
C ALA A 25 11.81 2.02 -6.89
N GLY A 26 10.94 1.42 -6.05
CA GLY A 26 11.17 0.11 -5.47
C GLY A 26 11.30 -0.99 -6.52
N LEU A 27 10.39 -1.01 -7.50
CA LEU A 27 10.44 -1.98 -8.60
C LEU A 27 11.71 -1.80 -9.47
N THR A 28 12.06 -0.56 -9.79
CA THR A 28 13.24 -0.23 -10.58
C THR A 28 14.53 -0.63 -9.86
N LEU A 29 14.58 -0.43 -8.54
CA LEU A 29 15.73 -0.83 -7.73
C LEU A 29 15.91 -2.36 -7.75
N ILE A 30 14.82 -3.11 -7.55
CA ILE A 30 14.84 -4.59 -7.57
C ILE A 30 15.30 -5.08 -8.95
N PHE A 31 14.72 -4.55 -10.02
CA PHE A 31 15.12 -4.91 -11.38
C PHE A 31 16.58 -4.52 -11.69
N GLY A 32 16.99 -3.32 -11.30
CA GLY A 32 18.34 -2.80 -11.57
C GLY A 32 19.44 -3.56 -10.82
N VAL A 33 19.19 -3.99 -9.58
CA VAL A 33 20.19 -4.70 -8.75
C VAL A 33 20.17 -6.20 -8.98
N MET A 34 18.99 -6.79 -9.09
CA MET A 34 18.80 -8.25 -9.14
C MET A 34 18.55 -8.78 -10.56
N GLY A 35 18.24 -7.91 -11.52
CA GLY A 35 17.85 -8.31 -12.88
C GLY A 35 16.55 -9.12 -12.94
N LEU A 36 15.75 -9.08 -11.87
CA LEU A 36 14.52 -9.85 -11.75
C LEU A 36 13.29 -8.98 -11.98
N ILE A 37 12.40 -9.42 -12.84
CA ILE A 37 11.09 -8.80 -13.04
C ILE A 37 10.13 -9.34 -11.99
N ASN A 38 9.88 -8.53 -10.94
CA ASN A 38 8.96 -8.90 -9.86
C ASN A 38 7.66 -8.09 -9.94
N LEU A 39 6.66 -8.62 -10.63
CA LEU A 39 5.34 -7.99 -10.73
C LEU A 39 4.57 -8.05 -9.39
N ALA A 40 4.91 -8.98 -8.49
CA ALA A 40 4.26 -9.12 -7.20
C ALA A 40 4.66 -8.04 -6.17
N HIS A 41 5.53 -7.08 -6.55
CA HIS A 41 5.93 -5.99 -5.66
C HIS A 41 4.72 -5.19 -5.12
N GLY A 42 3.72 -4.93 -5.96
CA GLY A 42 2.48 -4.27 -5.55
C GLY A 42 1.64 -5.07 -4.55
N SER A 43 1.76 -6.41 -4.56
CA SER A 43 1.04 -7.26 -3.60
C SER A 43 1.58 -7.10 -2.18
N LEU A 44 2.87 -6.84 -2.01
CA LEU A 44 3.46 -6.55 -0.69
C LEU A 44 2.93 -5.24 -0.13
N TYR A 45 2.75 -4.21 -0.98
CA TYR A 45 2.10 -2.97 -0.59
C TYR A 45 0.66 -3.22 -0.13
N MET A 46 -0.11 -4.00 -0.89
CA MET A 46 -1.48 -4.38 -0.52
C MET A 46 -1.54 -5.09 0.83
N ILE A 47 -0.66 -6.06 1.08
CA ILE A 47 -0.57 -6.78 2.36
C ILE A 47 -0.26 -5.81 3.52
N GLY A 48 0.68 -4.90 3.31
CA GLY A 48 0.98 -3.84 4.28
C GLY A 48 -0.23 -2.97 4.60
N ALA A 49 -0.96 -2.52 3.59
CA ALA A 49 -2.14 -1.69 3.76
C ALA A 49 -3.26 -2.40 4.55
N PHE A 50 -3.56 -3.66 4.21
CA PHE A 50 -4.57 -4.44 4.92
C PHE A 50 -4.16 -4.79 6.35
N SER A 51 -2.88 -5.08 6.60
CA SER A 51 -2.39 -5.33 7.96
C SER A 51 -2.44 -4.06 8.82
N ALA A 52 -2.18 -2.88 8.25
CA ALA A 52 -2.36 -1.61 8.92
C ALA A 52 -3.82 -1.38 9.31
N ALA A 53 -4.75 -1.57 8.37
CA ALA A 53 -6.18 -1.40 8.60
C ALA A 53 -6.70 -2.36 9.68
N ALA A 54 -6.30 -3.63 9.63
CA ALA A 54 -6.67 -4.62 10.64
C ALA A 54 -6.13 -4.26 12.03
N THR A 55 -4.86 -3.87 12.12
CA THR A 55 -4.26 -3.48 13.41
C THR A 55 -4.93 -2.23 13.98
N PHE A 56 -5.26 -1.26 13.13
CA PHE A 56 -5.98 -0.07 13.55
C PHE A 56 -7.38 -0.39 14.09
N ALA A 57 -8.09 -1.30 13.46
CA ALA A 57 -9.42 -1.74 13.90
C ALA A 57 -9.40 -2.38 15.30
N PHE A 58 -8.30 -3.08 15.67
CA PHE A 58 -8.17 -3.72 16.98
C PHE A 58 -7.61 -2.80 18.07
N PHE A 59 -6.61 -1.99 17.75
CA PHE A 59 -5.85 -1.24 18.75
C PHE A 59 -6.12 0.28 18.72
N ASN A 60 -6.78 0.77 17.70
CA ASN A 60 -7.09 2.19 17.48
C ASN A 60 -5.86 3.11 17.65
N SER A 61 -4.68 2.61 17.23
CA SER A 61 -3.41 3.31 17.32
C SER A 61 -2.74 3.37 15.93
N PHE A 62 -2.57 4.58 15.43
CA PHE A 62 -1.92 4.83 14.13
C PHE A 62 -0.47 4.34 14.09
N TRP A 63 0.31 4.63 15.12
CA TRP A 63 1.72 4.24 15.17
C TRP A 63 1.92 2.73 15.21
N LEU A 64 1.05 2.04 15.95
CA LEU A 64 1.08 0.58 16.02
C LEU A 64 0.68 -0.04 14.67
N SER A 65 -0.29 0.55 13.97
CA SER A 65 -0.71 0.11 12.64
C SER A 65 0.39 0.28 11.60
N LEU A 66 1.12 1.40 11.67
CA LEU A 66 2.27 1.65 10.78
C LEU A 66 3.39 0.63 11.01
N LEU A 67 3.72 0.34 12.27
CA LEU A 67 4.72 -0.67 12.62
C LEU A 67 4.30 -2.07 12.18
N ALA A 68 3.05 -2.42 12.39
CA ALA A 68 2.49 -3.71 11.97
C ALA A 68 2.49 -3.87 10.44
N SER A 69 2.13 -2.82 9.70
CA SER A 69 2.18 -2.78 8.25
C SER A 69 3.59 -3.08 7.72
N PHE A 70 4.56 -2.35 8.24
CA PHE A 70 5.97 -2.54 7.84
C PHE A 70 6.47 -3.95 8.18
N SER A 71 6.22 -4.41 9.40
CA SER A 71 6.65 -5.74 9.87
C SER A 71 6.01 -6.86 9.06
N CYS A 72 4.70 -6.79 8.82
CA CYS A 72 3.97 -7.80 8.07
C CYS A 72 4.45 -7.86 6.60
N ALA A 73 4.56 -6.72 5.93
CA ALA A 73 5.06 -6.67 4.56
C ALA A 73 6.51 -7.18 4.46
N ALA A 74 7.38 -6.85 5.42
CA ALA A 74 8.75 -7.33 5.47
C ALA A 74 8.82 -8.85 5.67
N ILE A 75 8.06 -9.41 6.61
CA ILE A 75 8.03 -10.85 6.87
C ILE A 75 7.55 -11.61 5.64
N VAL A 76 6.42 -11.19 5.06
CA VAL A 76 5.88 -11.84 3.86
C VAL A 76 6.85 -11.70 2.68
N GLY A 77 7.46 -10.53 2.51
CA GLY A 77 8.48 -10.29 1.48
C GLY A 77 9.69 -11.22 1.62
N ILE A 78 10.22 -11.40 2.82
CA ILE A 78 11.34 -12.32 3.11
C ILE A 78 10.94 -13.78 2.84
N VAL A 79 9.74 -14.17 3.26
CA VAL A 79 9.25 -15.54 3.01
C VAL A 79 9.12 -15.82 1.52
N VAL A 80 8.48 -14.92 0.78
CA VAL A 80 8.29 -15.05 -0.68
C VAL A 80 9.65 -15.03 -1.40
N GLU A 81 10.57 -14.16 -0.99
CA GLU A 81 11.90 -14.10 -1.56
C GLU A 81 12.62 -15.44 -1.38
N LYS A 82 12.69 -15.97 -0.16
CA LYS A 82 13.41 -17.20 0.14
C LYS A 82 12.80 -18.46 -0.48
N THR A 83 11.47 -18.52 -0.57
CA THR A 83 10.77 -19.72 -1.04
C THR A 83 10.59 -19.77 -2.55
N ILE A 84 10.30 -18.63 -3.17
CA ILE A 84 9.88 -18.54 -4.58
C ILE A 84 10.88 -17.72 -5.40
N ILE A 85 11.10 -16.45 -5.04
CA ILE A 85 11.84 -15.51 -5.89
C ILE A 85 13.28 -15.91 -6.06
N ARG A 86 13.93 -16.42 -5.02
CA ARG A 86 15.32 -16.91 -5.08
C ARG A 86 15.55 -17.99 -6.14
N LYS A 87 14.52 -18.81 -6.39
CA LYS A 87 14.59 -19.87 -7.41
C LYS A 87 14.45 -19.33 -8.84
N LEU A 88 13.98 -18.09 -8.98
CA LEU A 88 13.73 -17.43 -10.26
C LEU A 88 14.93 -16.62 -10.77
N TYR A 89 15.96 -16.38 -9.94
CA TYR A 89 17.12 -15.55 -10.34
C TYR A 89 17.84 -16.07 -11.59
N ASN A 90 17.90 -17.39 -11.76
CA ASN A 90 18.55 -18.06 -12.88
C ASN A 90 17.57 -18.54 -13.96
N ARG A 91 16.33 -18.08 -13.92
CA ARG A 91 15.30 -18.44 -14.89
C ARG A 91 15.09 -17.32 -15.90
N ASP A 92 14.51 -17.68 -17.04
CA ASP A 92 14.18 -16.73 -18.10
C ASP A 92 13.18 -15.68 -17.60
N HIS A 93 13.21 -14.49 -18.20
CA HIS A 93 12.31 -13.40 -17.83
C HIS A 93 10.82 -13.78 -17.95
N LEU A 94 10.49 -14.67 -18.91
CA LEU A 94 9.11 -15.16 -19.05
C LEU A 94 8.66 -15.96 -17.83
N ASP A 95 9.51 -16.84 -17.31
CA ASP A 95 9.23 -17.61 -16.09
C ASP A 95 9.05 -16.67 -14.89
N GLN A 96 9.89 -15.64 -14.77
CA GLN A 96 9.80 -14.64 -13.72
C GLN A 96 8.45 -13.90 -13.76
N VAL A 97 8.03 -13.46 -14.95
CA VAL A 97 6.75 -12.77 -15.13
C VAL A 97 5.57 -13.69 -14.79
N LEU A 98 5.58 -14.93 -15.28
CA LEU A 98 4.49 -15.88 -15.04
C LEU A 98 4.33 -16.21 -13.56
N VAL A 99 5.42 -16.51 -12.86
CA VAL A 99 5.37 -16.85 -11.42
C VAL A 99 4.99 -15.65 -10.57
N THR A 100 5.54 -14.47 -10.85
CA THR A 100 5.19 -13.26 -10.08
C THR A 100 3.76 -12.79 -10.37
N PHE A 101 3.24 -13.02 -11.58
CA PHE A 101 1.83 -12.80 -11.89
C PHE A 101 0.92 -13.78 -11.12
N ALA A 102 1.29 -15.05 -11.04
CA ALA A 102 0.57 -16.02 -10.22
C ALA A 102 0.55 -15.62 -8.74
N LEU A 103 1.66 -15.04 -8.22
CA LEU A 103 1.70 -14.49 -6.87
C LEU A 103 0.73 -13.31 -6.66
N ILE A 104 0.57 -12.44 -7.66
CA ILE A 104 -0.44 -11.37 -7.59
C ILE A 104 -1.83 -11.95 -7.39
N LEU A 105 -2.21 -12.93 -8.20
CA LEU A 105 -3.52 -13.59 -8.09
C LEU A 105 -3.69 -14.28 -6.74
N PHE A 106 -2.67 -15.00 -6.30
CA PHE A 106 -2.68 -15.70 -5.01
C PHE A 106 -2.88 -14.72 -3.84
N PHE A 107 -2.10 -13.65 -3.77
CA PHE A 107 -2.22 -12.67 -2.68
C PHE A 107 -3.51 -11.88 -2.76
N SER A 108 -4.02 -11.56 -3.96
CA SER A 108 -5.30 -10.89 -4.11
C SER A 108 -6.46 -11.72 -3.57
N GLU A 109 -6.48 -13.01 -3.88
CA GLU A 109 -7.50 -13.93 -3.36
C GLU A 109 -7.31 -14.21 -1.86
N LEU A 110 -6.07 -14.33 -1.40
CA LEU A 110 -5.78 -14.53 0.02
C LEU A 110 -6.27 -13.36 0.86
N VAL A 111 -5.98 -12.12 0.45
CA VAL A 111 -6.44 -10.91 1.13
C VAL A 111 -7.97 -10.83 1.11
N ARG A 112 -8.59 -11.12 -0.02
CA ARG A 112 -10.06 -11.16 -0.15
C ARG A 112 -10.69 -12.21 0.77
N TRP A 113 -10.05 -13.36 0.90
CA TRP A 113 -10.53 -14.44 1.76
C TRP A 113 -10.43 -14.09 3.25
N ILE A 114 -9.34 -13.43 3.66
CA ILE A 114 -9.10 -13.06 5.07
C ILE A 114 -9.93 -11.83 5.48
N PHE A 115 -9.94 -10.79 4.65
CA PHE A 115 -10.52 -9.47 4.98
C PHE A 115 -11.89 -9.22 4.35
N GLY A 116 -12.34 -10.09 3.43
CA GLY A 116 -13.58 -9.91 2.68
C GLY A 116 -13.43 -8.99 1.47
N ALA A 117 -14.55 -8.75 0.78
CA ALA A 117 -14.59 -7.94 -0.44
C ALA A 117 -14.80 -6.45 -0.19
N PHE A 118 -15.01 -6.04 1.07
CA PHE A 118 -15.30 -4.65 1.41
C PHE A 118 -14.01 -3.86 1.69
N PRO A 119 -13.96 -2.58 1.27
CA PRO A 119 -12.82 -1.73 1.57
C PRO A 119 -12.72 -1.46 3.08
N LEU A 120 -11.50 -1.53 3.60
CA LEU A 120 -11.20 -1.14 4.98
C LEU A 120 -10.72 0.31 4.99
N TYR A 121 -11.30 1.11 5.87
CA TYR A 121 -10.93 2.51 6.06
C TYR A 121 -10.10 2.68 7.32
N LEU A 122 -9.06 3.50 7.23
CA LEU A 122 -8.27 3.96 8.36
C LEU A 122 -8.69 5.39 8.69
N ASP A 123 -9.10 5.61 9.94
CA ASP A 123 -9.34 6.96 10.42
C ASP A 123 -8.01 7.70 10.64
N VAL A 124 -7.97 8.94 10.20
CA VAL A 124 -6.80 9.80 10.38
C VAL A 124 -6.69 10.20 11.86
N PRO A 125 -5.48 10.19 12.46
CA PRO A 125 -5.29 10.62 13.84
C PRO A 125 -5.89 12.00 14.09
N GLU A 126 -6.48 12.23 15.28
CA GLU A 126 -7.15 13.49 15.64
C GLU A 126 -6.25 14.72 15.48
N LEU A 127 -4.94 14.57 15.71
CA LEU A 127 -3.95 15.64 15.51
C LEU A 127 -3.88 16.14 14.05
N LEU A 128 -4.09 15.26 13.06
CA LEU A 128 -4.12 15.62 11.66
C LEU A 128 -5.54 16.03 11.22
N ASN A 129 -6.56 15.52 11.89
CA ASN A 129 -7.96 15.83 11.59
C ASN A 129 -8.33 17.26 12.01
N LEU A 130 -7.77 17.75 13.11
CA LEU A 130 -7.97 19.13 13.58
C LEU A 130 -7.47 20.17 12.55
N SER A 131 -6.40 19.90 11.84
CA SER A 131 -5.91 20.82 10.79
C SER A 131 -6.78 20.81 9.54
N LEU A 132 -7.42 19.68 9.23
CA LEU A 132 -8.32 19.54 8.06
C LEU A 132 -9.73 20.09 8.34
N ILE A 133 -10.25 19.94 9.56
CA ILE A 133 -11.56 20.46 9.98
C ILE A 133 -11.56 22.00 9.98
N HIS A 134 -10.46 22.65 10.36
CA HIS A 134 -10.35 24.12 10.29
C HIS A 134 -10.28 24.66 8.88
N ILE A 135 -9.93 23.86 7.88
CA ILE A 135 -9.86 24.26 6.47
C ILE A 135 -11.17 23.94 5.73
N SER A 136 -11.92 22.90 6.12
CA SER A 136 -13.06 22.38 5.35
C SER A 136 -14.45 22.68 5.92
N GLU A 137 -14.59 23.24 7.12
CA GLU A 137 -15.90 23.54 7.74
C GLU A 137 -16.16 24.99 8.15
N PRO A 138 -16.07 26.01 7.27
CA PRO A 138 -16.73 27.28 7.57
C PRO A 138 -18.20 27.35 7.14
N THR A 139 -18.75 26.36 6.43
CA THR A 139 -20.05 26.52 5.74
C THR A 139 -21.19 25.67 6.27
N ARG A 140 -20.98 24.80 7.25
CA ARG A 140 -22.07 23.99 7.83
C ARG A 140 -22.85 24.64 8.97
N GLN A 141 -22.48 25.83 9.39
CA GLN A 141 -23.20 26.55 10.48
C GLN A 141 -24.20 27.61 9.99
N VAL A 142 -24.58 27.65 8.74
CA VAL A 142 -25.54 28.65 8.20
C VAL A 142 -26.76 27.97 7.56
N LEU A 143 -27.23 26.90 8.16
CA LEU A 143 -28.59 26.40 7.85
C LEU A 143 -29.26 25.96 9.16
#